data_03441c3ddc13d9566294b695c719757a
#
_entry.id   03441c3ddc13d9566294b695c719757a
#
_cell.length_a   1.000
_cell.length_b   1.000
_cell.length_c   1.000
_cell.angle_alpha   90.00
_cell.angle_beta   90.00
_cell.angle_gamma   90.00
#
_symmetry.space_group_name_H-M   'P 1'
#
loop_
_entity.id
_entity.type
_entity.pdbx_description
1 polymer ?
#
loop_
_entity_poly.entity_id
_entity_poly.type
_entity_poly.pdbx_seq_one_letter_code
_entity_poly.pdbx_strand_id
1 'polypeptide(L)'
;CVRASGTAQNDNINKVSLITKKANYDEAHISDLSVKGIYLDDIHIKVDNLNKHYLITSFFGKQRRGNVEGIYFTLWDKNLDKELLNATTIFSDEFKEDAKGQNGAKAAFNDYFLKNIILRRDGGFMMVSESVFSSSKGSTLNRWDYLYGSPFWSPMDYYSWNSPVGGMGLSPWGRNNSFFNNNNQVRYYAENIAVISFDAKGNMEWSNMIRKNQYDDNSENFIGFSMLNAGDQLNFIFNMQEKNQNVLT
;
A
#
# COMPACT_ATOMS: atom_id res chain seq x y z
N CYS A 1 9.75 8.51 -12.47
CA CYS A 1 8.53 9.09 -11.91
C CYS A 1 7.31 8.44 -12.55
N VAL A 2 6.24 8.27 -11.80
CA VAL A 2 4.96 7.78 -12.29
C VAL A 2 3.92 8.89 -12.15
N ARG A 3 3.16 9.09 -13.20
CA ARG A 3 2.00 9.99 -13.19
C ARG A 3 0.74 9.12 -13.23
N ALA A 4 -0.15 9.38 -12.31
CA ALA A 4 -1.45 8.73 -12.26
C ALA A 4 -2.55 9.77 -12.47
N SER A 5 -3.62 9.38 -13.14
CA SER A 5 -4.80 10.21 -13.30
C SER A 5 -6.06 9.39 -13.14
N GLY A 6 -7.01 9.96 -12.45
CA GLY A 6 -8.37 9.45 -12.30
C GLY A 6 -9.39 10.36 -12.97
N THR A 7 -10.64 10.26 -12.58
CA THR A 7 -11.70 11.17 -13.02
C THR A 7 -11.60 12.51 -12.28
N ALA A 8 -12.30 13.53 -12.78
CA ALA A 8 -12.30 14.89 -12.21
C ALA A 8 -12.76 14.97 -10.73
N GLN A 9 -13.29 13.91 -10.18
CA GLN A 9 -13.80 13.82 -8.81
C GLN A 9 -12.87 13.04 -7.86
N ASN A 10 -11.56 12.95 -8.17
CA ASN A 10 -10.57 12.23 -7.39
C ASN A 10 -10.92 10.76 -7.09
N ASP A 11 -11.40 10.07 -8.11
CA ASP A 11 -11.66 8.64 -7.99
C ASP A 11 -10.45 7.80 -8.36
N ASN A 12 -10.61 6.49 -8.25
CA ASN A 12 -9.60 5.51 -8.59
C ASN A 12 -8.82 5.83 -9.87
N ILE A 13 -7.56 5.48 -9.85
CA ILE A 13 -6.65 5.68 -10.96
C ILE A 13 -7.00 4.71 -12.08
N ASN A 14 -7.23 5.25 -13.28
CA ASN A 14 -7.53 4.47 -14.47
C ASN A 14 -6.53 4.71 -15.62
N LYS A 15 -5.60 5.65 -15.44
CA LYS A 15 -4.52 5.91 -16.37
C LYS A 15 -3.22 6.13 -15.62
N VAL A 16 -2.16 5.47 -16.08
CA VAL A 16 -0.82 5.54 -15.50
C VAL A 16 0.19 5.81 -16.59
N SER A 17 1.08 6.76 -16.38
CA SER A 17 2.18 7.05 -17.29
C SER A 17 3.51 6.99 -16.53
N LEU A 18 4.47 6.27 -17.08
CA LEU A 18 5.85 6.26 -16.60
C LEU A 18 6.61 7.41 -17.25
N ILE A 19 7.22 8.25 -16.44
CA ILE A 19 8.05 9.37 -16.91
C ILE A 19 9.49 9.05 -16.55
N THR A 20 10.33 8.86 -17.57
CA THR A 20 11.77 8.61 -17.44
C THR A 20 12.57 9.76 -17.99
N LYS A 21 13.68 10.11 -17.34
CA LYS A 21 14.65 11.08 -17.84
C LYS A 21 16.05 10.54 -17.61
N LYS A 22 16.85 10.46 -18.67
CA LYS A 22 18.29 10.13 -18.58
C LYS A 22 19.07 11.40 -18.23
N ALA A 23 20.15 11.25 -17.46
CA ALA A 23 20.90 12.40 -16.93
C ALA A 23 21.44 13.35 -18.02
N ASN A 24 21.75 12.83 -19.20
CA ASN A 24 22.37 13.59 -20.30
C ASN A 24 21.37 14.01 -21.40
N TYR A 25 20.08 13.91 -21.16
CA TYR A 25 19.03 14.29 -22.11
C TYR A 25 18.17 15.41 -21.50
N ASP A 26 17.86 16.41 -22.33
CA ASP A 26 17.03 17.54 -21.87
C ASP A 26 15.54 17.17 -21.73
N GLU A 27 15.08 16.22 -22.53
CA GLU A 27 13.68 15.81 -22.57
C GLU A 27 13.41 14.56 -21.74
N ALA A 28 12.23 14.51 -21.14
CA ALA A 28 11.71 13.34 -20.45
C ALA A 28 10.89 12.50 -21.44
N HIS A 29 11.08 11.18 -21.38
CA HIS A 29 10.27 10.23 -22.13
C HIS A 29 9.04 9.84 -21.29
N ILE A 30 7.85 9.87 -21.92
CA ILE A 30 6.57 9.53 -21.28
C ILE A 30 5.98 8.31 -21.97
N SER A 31 5.74 7.26 -21.21
CA SER A 31 5.16 6.00 -21.69
C SER A 31 3.89 5.67 -20.92
N ASP A 32 2.79 5.47 -21.63
CA ASP A 32 1.53 5.07 -21.02
C ASP A 32 1.54 3.57 -20.72
N LEU A 33 1.22 3.20 -19.48
CA LEU A 33 1.09 1.82 -19.04
C LEU A 33 -0.32 1.30 -19.33
N SER A 34 -0.42 0.02 -19.66
CA SER A 34 -1.70 -0.60 -19.96
C SER A 34 -2.49 -0.89 -18.69
N VAL A 35 -3.49 -0.06 -18.42
CA VAL A 35 -4.47 -0.26 -17.34
C VAL A 35 -5.84 -0.35 -17.98
N LYS A 36 -6.35 -1.58 -18.22
CA LYS A 36 -7.62 -1.79 -18.92
C LYS A 36 -8.63 -2.50 -18.05
N GLY A 37 -9.80 -1.89 -17.87
CA GLY A 37 -10.94 -2.52 -17.18
C GLY A 37 -10.78 -2.71 -15.68
N ILE A 38 -9.77 -2.07 -15.09
CA ILE A 38 -9.51 -2.09 -13.65
C ILE A 38 -9.30 -0.66 -13.13
N TYR A 39 -9.45 -0.52 -11.84
CA TYR A 39 -9.28 0.74 -11.12
C TYR A 39 -8.21 0.53 -10.06
N LEU A 40 -7.12 1.28 -10.17
CA LEU A 40 -6.00 1.22 -9.23
C LEU A 40 -6.24 2.18 -8.08
N ASP A 41 -5.70 1.83 -6.92
CA ASP A 41 -5.81 2.67 -5.73
C ASP A 41 -4.60 3.58 -5.59
N ASP A 42 -3.55 2.98 -5.12
CA ASP A 42 -2.28 3.58 -4.75
C ASP A 42 -1.17 2.95 -5.56
N ILE A 43 -0.37 3.78 -6.21
CA ILE A 43 0.66 3.31 -7.11
C ILE A 43 2.02 3.43 -6.45
N HIS A 44 2.67 2.29 -6.32
CA HIS A 44 4.03 2.20 -5.85
C HIS A 44 4.98 1.88 -7.00
N ILE A 45 6.16 2.50 -6.97
CA ILE A 45 7.26 2.19 -7.89
C ILE A 45 8.48 1.76 -7.11
N LYS A 46 9.10 0.67 -7.52
CA LYS A 46 10.38 0.20 -7.01
C LYS A 46 11.38 0.08 -8.14
N VAL A 47 12.59 0.59 -7.91
CA VAL A 47 13.67 0.55 -8.90
C VAL A 47 14.53 -0.68 -8.63
N ASP A 48 14.54 -1.61 -9.57
CA ASP A 48 15.45 -2.76 -9.58
C ASP A 48 16.71 -2.42 -10.38
N ASN A 49 17.77 -2.13 -9.64
CA ASN A 49 19.06 -1.82 -10.25
C ASN A 49 19.83 -3.07 -10.72
N LEU A 50 19.56 -4.21 -10.08
CA LEU A 50 20.22 -5.48 -10.43
C LEU A 50 19.70 -6.00 -11.78
N ASN A 51 18.38 -6.12 -11.91
CA ASN A 51 17.74 -6.64 -13.12
C ASN A 51 17.42 -5.53 -14.15
N LYS A 52 17.72 -4.26 -13.83
CA LYS A 52 17.49 -3.09 -14.71
C LYS A 52 16.01 -2.86 -15.03
N HIS A 53 15.14 -3.07 -14.05
CA HIS A 53 13.70 -2.91 -14.20
C HIS A 53 13.15 -1.80 -13.29
N TYR A 54 11.98 -1.28 -13.67
CA TYR A 54 11.06 -0.61 -12.75
C TYR A 54 9.89 -1.55 -12.49
N LEU A 55 9.63 -1.86 -11.24
CA LEU A 55 8.41 -2.53 -10.79
C LEU A 55 7.41 -1.45 -10.39
N ILE A 56 6.25 -1.44 -11.03
CA ILE A 56 5.14 -0.55 -10.69
C ILE A 56 3.99 -1.45 -10.27
N THR A 57 3.39 -1.19 -9.12
CA THR A 57 2.35 -2.05 -8.55
C THR A 57 1.32 -1.25 -7.78
N SER A 58 0.12 -1.82 -7.65
CA SER A 58 -1.02 -1.26 -6.92
C SER A 58 -2.00 -2.36 -6.55
N PHE A 59 -2.77 -2.17 -5.51
CA PHE A 59 -4.04 -2.88 -5.39
C PHE A 59 -5.01 -2.43 -6.48
N PHE A 60 -5.94 -3.29 -6.88
CA PHE A 60 -6.95 -2.93 -7.86
C PHE A 60 -8.34 -3.44 -7.49
N GLY A 61 -9.35 -2.74 -7.98
CA GLY A 61 -10.74 -3.15 -7.99
C GLY A 61 -11.31 -3.25 -9.41
N LYS A 62 -12.37 -4.03 -9.58
CA LYS A 62 -13.10 -4.15 -10.86
C LYS A 62 -14.08 -3.03 -11.11
N GLN A 63 -14.44 -2.32 -10.07
CA GLN A 63 -15.37 -1.21 -10.11
C GLN A 63 -14.77 0.01 -9.43
N ARG A 64 -15.20 1.16 -9.87
CA ARG A 64 -14.87 2.44 -9.23
C ARG A 64 -15.33 2.42 -7.78
N ARG A 65 -14.42 2.73 -6.84
CA ARG A 65 -14.65 2.64 -5.39
C ARG A 65 -15.15 1.27 -4.95
N GLY A 66 -14.84 0.24 -5.72
CA GLY A 66 -15.16 -1.14 -5.40
C GLY A 66 -14.18 -1.75 -4.41
N ASN A 67 -14.49 -2.97 -3.99
CA ASN A 67 -13.58 -3.72 -3.12
C ASN A 67 -12.27 -4.05 -3.84
N VAL A 68 -11.21 -4.18 -3.04
CA VAL A 68 -9.94 -4.69 -3.53
C VAL A 68 -10.10 -6.15 -3.96
N GLU A 69 -9.79 -6.42 -5.23
CA GLU A 69 -9.90 -7.75 -5.81
C GLU A 69 -8.55 -8.46 -5.91
N GLY A 70 -7.46 -7.69 -5.98
CA GLY A 70 -6.14 -8.25 -6.15
C GLY A 70 -5.07 -7.20 -6.35
N ILE A 71 -3.99 -7.61 -6.99
CA ILE A 71 -2.80 -6.80 -7.27
C ILE A 71 -2.61 -6.66 -8.76
N TYR A 72 -2.38 -5.43 -9.21
CA TYR A 72 -1.84 -5.07 -10.51
C TYR A 72 -0.35 -4.82 -10.39
N PHE A 73 0.43 -5.27 -11.35
CA PHE A 73 1.83 -4.90 -11.47
C PHE A 73 2.30 -4.91 -12.92
N THR A 74 3.31 -4.08 -13.18
CA THR A 74 4.02 -4.07 -14.45
C THR A 74 5.52 -3.95 -14.22
N LEU A 75 6.29 -4.70 -15.03
CA LEU A 75 7.74 -4.60 -15.12
C LEU A 75 8.12 -3.84 -16.37
N TRP A 76 8.91 -2.80 -16.21
CA TRP A 76 9.44 -1.98 -17.29
C TRP A 76 10.94 -2.13 -17.38
N ASP A 77 11.45 -2.49 -18.56
CA ASP A 77 12.88 -2.57 -18.80
C ASP A 77 13.47 -1.16 -19.03
N LYS A 78 14.47 -0.82 -18.21
CA LYS A 78 15.15 0.49 -18.29
C LYS A 78 16.00 0.68 -19.53
N ASN A 79 16.56 -0.42 -20.08
CA ASN A 79 17.48 -0.37 -21.21
C ASN A 79 16.72 -0.36 -22.53
N LEU A 80 15.72 -1.23 -22.64
CA LEU A 80 14.88 -1.35 -23.83
C LEU A 80 13.75 -0.32 -23.86
N ASP A 81 13.52 0.37 -22.76
CA ASP A 81 12.47 1.38 -22.57
C ASP A 81 11.08 0.87 -22.99
N LYS A 82 10.76 -0.34 -22.55
CA LYS A 82 9.49 -1.03 -22.87
C LYS A 82 8.95 -1.82 -21.71
N GLU A 83 7.65 -2.05 -21.76
CA GLU A 83 6.94 -2.95 -20.87
C GLU A 83 7.32 -4.41 -21.16
N LEU A 84 7.83 -5.13 -20.15
CA LEU A 84 8.17 -6.55 -20.22
C LEU A 84 7.01 -7.43 -19.82
N LEU A 85 6.31 -7.02 -18.78
CA LEU A 85 5.24 -7.77 -18.17
C LEU A 85 4.18 -6.80 -17.65
N ASN A 86 2.93 -7.12 -17.87
CA ASN A 86 1.79 -6.41 -17.32
C ASN A 86 0.74 -7.46 -16.90
N ALA A 87 0.44 -7.54 -15.62
CA ALA A 87 -0.39 -8.59 -15.10
C ALA A 87 -1.26 -8.11 -13.93
N THR A 88 -2.34 -8.86 -13.72
CA THR A 88 -3.21 -8.76 -12.55
C THR A 88 -3.33 -10.12 -11.90
N THR A 89 -3.18 -10.16 -10.58
CA THR A 89 -3.41 -11.36 -9.79
C THR A 89 -4.62 -11.14 -8.89
N ILE A 90 -5.65 -11.95 -9.07
CA ILE A 90 -6.86 -11.92 -8.23
C ILE A 90 -6.58 -12.75 -6.98
N PHE A 91 -6.95 -12.23 -5.83
CA PHE A 91 -6.84 -12.96 -4.56
C PHE A 91 -7.86 -14.09 -4.50
N SER A 92 -7.44 -15.26 -4.01
CA SER A 92 -8.33 -16.37 -3.73
C SER A 92 -9.31 -16.02 -2.61
N ASP A 93 -10.45 -16.69 -2.58
CA ASP A 93 -11.44 -16.47 -1.53
C ASP A 93 -10.88 -16.88 -0.16
N GLU A 94 -10.05 -17.94 -0.09
CA GLU A 94 -9.36 -18.36 1.12
C GLU A 94 -8.43 -17.25 1.64
N PHE A 95 -7.61 -16.66 0.78
CA PHE A 95 -6.72 -15.58 1.18
C PHE A 95 -7.48 -14.31 1.59
N LYS A 96 -8.62 -14.04 0.93
CA LYS A 96 -9.52 -12.95 1.34
C LYS A 96 -10.14 -13.19 2.72
N GLU A 97 -10.54 -14.42 3.03
CA GLU A 97 -11.06 -14.76 4.37
C GLU A 97 -9.96 -14.62 5.43
N ASP A 98 -8.75 -15.08 5.13
CA ASP A 98 -7.60 -14.94 6.02
C ASP A 98 -7.22 -13.47 6.27
N ALA A 99 -7.45 -12.60 5.31
CA ALA A 99 -7.15 -11.17 5.44
C ALA A 99 -8.12 -10.42 6.36
N LYS A 100 -9.29 -10.99 6.68
CA LYS A 100 -10.25 -10.32 7.56
C LYS A 100 -9.70 -10.20 8.97
N GLY A 101 -9.59 -8.97 9.44
CA GLY A 101 -9.25 -8.65 10.82
C GLY A 101 -10.44 -8.77 11.77
N GLN A 102 -10.21 -8.53 13.05
CA GLN A 102 -11.25 -8.58 14.06
C GLN A 102 -12.14 -7.34 14.06
N ASN A 103 -11.58 -6.18 13.75
CA ASN A 103 -12.23 -4.87 13.87
C ASN A 103 -12.33 -4.11 12.54
N GLY A 104 -11.67 -4.60 11.49
CA GLY A 104 -11.52 -3.95 10.20
C GLY A 104 -12.74 -4.01 9.29
N ALA A 105 -12.54 -3.63 8.04
CA ALA A 105 -13.58 -3.62 7.03
C ALA A 105 -14.19 -5.00 6.79
N LYS A 106 -15.47 -5.04 6.52
CA LYS A 106 -16.18 -6.30 6.17
C LYS A 106 -15.65 -6.92 4.89
N ALA A 107 -15.20 -6.09 3.94
CA ALA A 107 -14.57 -6.53 2.70
C ALA A 107 -13.08 -6.69 2.90
N ALA A 108 -12.57 -7.88 2.63
CA ALA A 108 -11.15 -8.20 2.74
C ALA A 108 -10.28 -7.25 1.91
N PHE A 109 -9.11 -6.92 2.41
CA PHE A 109 -8.13 -6.02 1.80
C PHE A 109 -8.54 -4.55 1.66
N ASN A 110 -9.75 -4.14 1.99
CA ASN A 110 -10.16 -2.74 1.87
C ASN A 110 -9.43 -1.80 2.86
N ASP A 111 -8.88 -2.33 3.94
CA ASP A 111 -8.09 -1.58 4.91
C ASP A 111 -6.59 -1.83 4.76
N TYR A 112 -6.16 -2.59 3.74
CA TYR A 112 -4.76 -2.90 3.52
C TYR A 112 -4.07 -1.84 2.69
N PHE A 113 -2.90 -1.42 3.16
CA PHE A 113 -2.01 -0.51 2.46
C PHE A 113 -0.66 -1.17 2.23
N LEU A 114 -0.12 -0.98 1.04
CA LEU A 114 1.19 -1.49 0.70
C LEU A 114 2.26 -0.73 1.50
N LYS A 115 3.01 -1.46 2.32
CA LYS A 115 4.06 -0.89 3.19
C LYS A 115 5.45 -1.06 2.61
N ASN A 116 5.71 -2.20 1.97
CA ASN A 116 7.03 -2.47 1.42
C ASN A 116 6.99 -3.37 0.18
N ILE A 117 7.99 -3.19 -0.67
CA ILE A 117 8.28 -4.04 -1.82
C ILE A 117 9.72 -4.50 -1.71
N ILE A 118 9.94 -5.81 -1.71
CA ILE A 118 11.26 -6.44 -1.62
C ILE A 118 11.55 -7.05 -2.97
N LEU A 119 12.61 -6.59 -3.62
CA LEU A 119 13.08 -7.14 -4.88
C LEU A 119 13.97 -8.35 -4.62
N ARG A 120 13.79 -9.41 -5.35
CA ARG A 120 14.56 -10.64 -5.26
C ARG A 120 15.65 -10.68 -6.34
N ARG A 121 16.73 -11.40 -6.06
CA ARG A 121 17.86 -11.53 -7.01
C ARG A 121 17.50 -12.27 -8.28
N ASP A 122 16.54 -13.19 -8.21
CA ASP A 122 16.03 -13.98 -9.32
C ASP A 122 15.05 -13.22 -10.23
N GLY A 123 14.82 -11.94 -9.95
CA GLY A 123 13.89 -11.10 -10.70
C GLY A 123 12.46 -11.14 -10.18
N GLY A 124 12.16 -11.99 -9.21
CA GLY A 124 10.90 -11.99 -8.48
C GLY A 124 10.81 -10.84 -7.47
N PHE A 125 9.69 -10.72 -6.80
CA PHE A 125 9.49 -9.71 -5.78
C PHE A 125 8.48 -10.17 -4.72
N MET A 126 8.56 -9.54 -3.55
CA MET A 126 7.57 -9.72 -2.50
C MET A 126 6.92 -8.39 -2.16
N MET A 127 5.64 -8.44 -1.87
CA MET A 127 4.84 -7.31 -1.38
C MET A 127 4.44 -7.54 0.05
N VAL A 128 4.60 -6.52 0.87
CA VAL A 128 4.19 -6.53 2.28
C VAL A 128 3.16 -5.42 2.47
N SER A 129 1.99 -5.78 2.94
CA SER A 129 0.90 -4.84 3.22
C SER A 129 0.35 -5.06 4.62
N GLU A 130 -0.24 -4.04 5.19
CA GLU A 130 -0.79 -4.04 6.54
C GLU A 130 -2.20 -3.45 6.53
N SER A 131 -3.10 -4.08 7.29
CA SER A 131 -4.42 -3.53 7.53
C SER A 131 -4.34 -2.39 8.54
N VAL A 132 -4.74 -1.19 8.12
CA VAL A 132 -4.70 0.03 8.95
C VAL A 132 -5.99 0.81 8.77
N PHE A 133 -6.64 1.17 9.88
CA PHE A 133 -7.86 1.97 9.87
C PHE A 133 -8.04 2.70 11.20
N SER A 134 -8.98 3.63 11.24
CA SER A 134 -9.37 4.29 12.49
C SER A 134 -10.88 4.27 12.69
N SER A 135 -11.30 4.34 13.93
CA SER A 135 -12.69 4.50 14.29
C SER A 135 -12.88 5.58 15.35
N SER A 136 -13.96 6.34 15.22
CA SER A 136 -14.44 7.26 16.23
C SER A 136 -15.88 6.96 16.56
N LYS A 137 -16.41 7.48 17.67
CA LYS A 137 -17.84 7.31 18.00
C LYS A 137 -18.71 7.76 16.83
N GLY A 138 -19.27 6.79 16.09
CA GLY A 138 -20.22 7.03 15.00
C GLY A 138 -19.63 7.07 13.59
N SER A 139 -18.31 6.94 13.39
CA SER A 139 -17.71 6.91 12.05
C SER A 139 -16.49 6.01 12.02
N THR A 140 -16.43 5.15 11.02
CA THR A 140 -15.20 4.42 10.63
C THR A 140 -14.71 5.02 9.33
N LEU A 141 -13.49 5.54 9.31
CA LEU A 141 -12.87 6.01 8.08
C LEU A 141 -12.52 4.79 7.24
N ASN A 142 -12.99 4.77 6.02
CA ASN A 142 -12.72 3.69 5.06
C ASN A 142 -11.52 4.03 4.19
N ARG A 143 -11.06 3.04 3.39
CA ARG A 143 -9.92 3.19 2.47
C ARG A 143 -10.04 4.43 1.57
N TRP A 144 -11.24 4.72 1.09
CA TRP A 144 -11.51 5.81 0.17
C TRP A 144 -11.34 7.18 0.83
N ASP A 145 -11.65 7.27 2.13
CA ASP A 145 -11.41 8.47 2.91
C ASP A 145 -9.91 8.72 3.09
N TYR A 146 -9.10 7.66 3.15
CA TYR A 146 -7.63 7.79 3.20
C TYR A 146 -7.01 8.13 1.85
N LEU A 147 -7.43 7.48 0.79
CA LEU A 147 -6.79 7.62 -0.52
C LEU A 147 -7.23 8.89 -1.27
N TYR A 148 -8.50 9.25 -1.15
CA TYR A 148 -9.08 10.32 -1.97
C TYR A 148 -9.56 11.51 -1.15
N GLY A 149 -9.40 11.42 0.15
CA GLY A 149 -9.69 12.52 1.06
C GLY A 149 -11.18 12.69 1.34
N SER A 150 -11.51 12.72 2.61
CA SER A 150 -12.47 13.72 3.09
C SER A 150 -12.00 15.07 2.54
N PRO A 151 -12.89 16.04 2.26
CA PRO A 151 -12.50 17.37 1.75
C PRO A 151 -11.44 18.11 2.61
N PHE A 152 -10.98 17.49 3.67
CA PHE A 152 -9.98 17.97 4.62
C PHE A 152 -8.60 17.31 4.47
N TRP A 153 -8.39 16.37 3.53
CA TRP A 153 -7.13 15.68 3.35
C TRP A 153 -6.50 16.04 2.01
N SER A 154 -5.27 16.53 2.05
CA SER A 154 -4.50 16.81 0.85
C SER A 154 -3.87 15.52 0.33
N PRO A 155 -3.89 15.26 -1.00
CA PRO A 155 -3.09 14.19 -1.60
C PRO A 155 -1.59 14.27 -1.25
N MET A 156 -1.08 15.45 -0.91
CA MET A 156 0.30 15.66 -0.45
C MET A 156 0.60 14.95 0.88
N ASP A 157 -0.37 14.82 1.76
CA ASP A 157 -0.16 14.19 3.07
C ASP A 157 0.03 12.67 2.92
N TYR A 158 -0.58 12.07 1.91
CA TYR A 158 -0.41 10.67 1.57
C TYR A 158 0.98 10.35 0.96
N TYR A 159 1.47 11.19 0.04
CA TYR A 159 2.81 11.02 -0.55
C TYR A 159 3.93 11.22 0.47
N SER A 160 3.69 12.03 1.48
CA SER A 160 4.63 12.29 2.58
C SER A 160 4.85 11.04 3.45
N TRP A 161 3.85 10.19 3.62
CA TRP A 161 3.99 8.94 4.38
C TRP A 161 4.90 7.91 3.69
N ASN A 162 4.82 7.80 2.37
CA ASN A 162 5.61 6.84 1.58
C ASN A 162 7.00 7.36 1.19
N SER A 163 7.38 8.56 1.61
CA SER A 163 8.69 9.12 1.31
C SER A 163 9.78 8.45 2.16
N PRO A 164 10.89 7.98 1.55
CA PRO A 164 12.03 7.42 2.31
C PRO A 164 12.72 8.44 3.22
N VAL A 165 12.38 9.73 3.10
CA VAL A 165 12.91 10.83 3.92
C VAL A 165 11.93 11.22 5.04
N GLY A 166 10.80 10.53 5.15
CA GLY A 166 9.65 10.90 5.99
C GLY A 166 9.81 10.65 7.48
N GLY A 167 10.94 10.91 8.05
CA GLY A 167 11.14 10.81 9.50
C GLY A 167 10.61 11.97 10.33
N MET A 168 9.89 12.94 9.77
CA MET A 168 9.42 14.10 10.54
C MET A 168 7.93 14.36 10.38
N GLY A 169 7.13 13.66 11.16
CA GLY A 169 5.98 14.27 11.84
C GLY A 169 4.78 14.71 11.01
N LEU A 170 4.58 14.20 9.80
CA LEU A 170 3.36 14.44 9.05
C LEU A 170 2.65 13.12 8.74
N SER A 171 2.26 12.42 9.79
CA SER A 171 1.25 11.39 9.68
C SER A 171 -0.03 11.98 9.08
N PRO A 172 -0.67 11.30 8.12
CA PRO A 172 -2.00 11.68 7.66
C PRO A 172 -2.98 11.90 8.81
N TRP A 173 -2.74 11.24 9.94
CA TRP A 173 -3.52 11.32 11.17
C TRP A 173 -3.21 12.54 12.03
N GLY A 174 -1.99 13.07 11.99
CA GLY A 174 -1.55 14.12 12.92
C GLY A 174 -2.12 15.50 12.67
N ARG A 175 -2.62 15.79 11.48
CA ARG A 175 -3.19 17.11 11.15
C ARG A 175 -4.65 17.29 11.53
N ASN A 176 -5.35 16.22 11.80
CA ASN A 176 -6.80 16.27 12.01
C ASN A 176 -7.26 16.43 13.45
N ASN A 177 -6.34 16.51 14.41
CA ASN A 177 -6.71 16.73 15.80
C ASN A 177 -7.42 18.06 16.07
N SER A 178 -7.37 19.01 15.13
CA SER A 178 -8.03 20.31 15.29
C SER A 178 -9.52 20.33 14.93
N PHE A 179 -9.99 19.35 14.17
CA PHE A 179 -11.39 19.30 13.74
C PHE A 179 -12.28 18.36 14.54
N PHE A 180 -11.69 17.47 15.32
CA PHE A 180 -12.43 16.61 16.27
C PHE A 180 -12.52 17.26 17.66
N ASN A 181 -12.74 18.55 17.69
CA ASN A 181 -12.96 19.25 18.96
C ASN A 181 -14.39 18.97 19.43
N ASN A 182 -14.60 17.83 20.03
CA ASN A 182 -15.63 17.51 21.00
C ASN A 182 -15.54 16.04 21.41
N ASN A 183 -14.77 15.73 22.46
CA ASN A 183 -14.85 14.48 23.27
C ASN A 183 -14.96 13.13 22.50
N ASN A 184 -14.64 13.08 21.23
CA ASN A 184 -14.64 11.87 20.43
C ASN A 184 -13.23 11.29 20.41
N GLN A 185 -13.00 10.35 21.26
CA GLN A 185 -11.78 9.55 21.26
C GLN A 185 -11.69 8.80 19.92
N VAL A 186 -10.60 9.00 19.19
CA VAL A 186 -10.29 8.27 17.95
C VAL A 186 -9.38 7.11 18.32
N ARG A 187 -9.74 5.93 17.90
CA ARG A 187 -8.92 4.73 18.04
C ARG A 187 -8.33 4.33 16.70
N TYR A 188 -7.04 4.15 16.67
CA TYR A 188 -6.26 3.71 15.52
C TYR A 188 -5.97 2.23 15.64
N TYR A 189 -6.06 1.52 14.53
CA TYR A 189 -5.82 0.08 14.47
C TYR A 189 -4.74 -0.23 13.45
N ALA A 190 -3.87 -1.18 13.75
CA ALA A 190 -2.97 -1.83 12.83
C ALA A 190 -3.08 -3.34 13.04
N GLU A 191 -3.77 -3.99 12.11
CA GLU A 191 -4.07 -5.42 12.20
C GLU A 191 -3.16 -6.25 11.27
N ASN A 192 -3.62 -7.35 10.79
CA ASN A 192 -2.87 -8.36 10.06
C ASN A 192 -1.91 -7.79 9.00
N ILE A 193 -0.79 -8.48 8.80
CA ILE A 193 0.18 -8.19 7.75
C ILE A 193 0.05 -9.28 6.68
N ALA A 194 -0.16 -8.90 5.43
CA ALA A 194 -0.16 -9.80 4.29
C ALA A 194 1.18 -9.74 3.56
N VAL A 195 1.79 -10.89 3.33
CA VAL A 195 3.01 -11.04 2.55
C VAL A 195 2.71 -11.90 1.34
N ILE A 196 3.05 -11.42 0.15
CA ILE A 196 2.77 -12.09 -1.11
C ILE A 196 4.04 -12.12 -1.94
N SER A 197 4.45 -13.30 -2.41
CA SER A 197 5.63 -13.51 -3.25
C SER A 197 5.23 -13.81 -4.69
N PHE A 198 5.98 -13.21 -5.60
CA PHE A 198 5.85 -13.40 -7.04
C PHE A 198 7.18 -13.84 -7.64
N ASP A 199 7.13 -14.75 -8.62
CA ASP A 199 8.27 -15.12 -9.42
C ASP A 199 8.62 -14.04 -10.47
N ALA A 200 9.71 -14.23 -11.20
CA ALA A 200 10.14 -13.30 -12.26
C ALA A 200 9.17 -13.20 -13.46
N LYS A 201 8.26 -14.17 -13.59
CA LYS A 201 7.21 -14.18 -14.61
C LYS A 201 5.92 -13.53 -14.13
N GLY A 202 5.86 -13.14 -12.85
CA GLY A 202 4.70 -12.52 -12.24
C GLY A 202 3.63 -13.51 -11.75
N ASN A 203 3.96 -14.78 -11.64
CA ASN A 203 3.06 -15.74 -11.01
C ASN A 203 3.19 -15.64 -9.49
N MET A 204 2.08 -15.65 -8.78
CA MET A 204 2.08 -15.73 -7.33
C MET A 204 2.61 -17.12 -6.91
N GLU A 205 3.70 -17.14 -6.16
CA GLU A 205 4.31 -18.35 -5.64
C GLU A 205 3.64 -18.79 -4.33
N TRP A 206 3.47 -17.86 -3.44
CA TRP A 206 2.83 -18.07 -2.14
C TRP A 206 2.32 -16.75 -1.56
N SER A 207 1.39 -16.87 -0.63
CA SER A 207 0.94 -15.78 0.22
C SER A 207 0.87 -16.24 1.67
N ASN A 208 1.10 -15.34 2.60
CA ASN A 208 1.02 -15.62 4.02
C ASN A 208 0.39 -14.44 4.78
N MET A 209 -0.30 -14.77 5.87
CA MET A 209 -0.95 -13.81 6.73
C MET A 209 -0.37 -13.89 8.14
N ILE A 210 0.29 -12.81 8.57
CA ILE A 210 0.77 -12.67 9.94
C ILE A 210 -0.34 -12.02 10.76
N ARG A 211 -0.84 -12.77 11.72
CA ARG A 211 -1.92 -12.32 12.61
C ARG A 211 -1.37 -11.33 13.61
N LYS A 212 -1.94 -10.17 13.63
CA LYS A 212 -1.60 -9.09 14.52
C LYS A 212 -2.87 -8.31 14.84
N ASN A 213 -2.99 -7.80 16.06
CA ASN A 213 -4.09 -6.92 16.46
C ASN A 213 -3.53 -5.87 17.41
N GLN A 214 -3.35 -4.68 16.89
CA GLN A 214 -2.86 -3.53 17.65
C GLN A 214 -3.88 -2.41 17.57
N TYR A 215 -4.00 -1.67 18.66
CA TYR A 215 -4.72 -0.40 18.66
C TYR A 215 -4.05 0.59 19.61
N ASP A 216 -4.27 1.86 19.36
CA ASP A 216 -3.89 2.95 20.24
C ASP A 216 -4.96 4.03 20.23
N ASP A 217 -5.21 4.63 21.35
CA ASP A 217 -6.17 5.70 21.52
C ASP A 217 -5.47 7.05 21.33
N ASN A 218 -6.00 7.86 20.42
CA ASN A 218 -5.52 9.21 20.10
C ASN A 218 -4.16 9.31 19.40
N SER A 219 -3.45 8.21 19.15
CA SER A 219 -2.11 8.21 18.53
C SER A 219 -1.88 6.92 17.72
N GLU A 220 -1.08 7.01 16.67
CA GLU A 220 -0.62 5.82 15.93
C GLU A 220 0.85 5.47 16.24
N ASN A 221 1.48 6.20 17.17
CA ASN A 221 2.93 6.13 17.39
C ASN A 221 3.44 4.77 17.87
N PHE A 222 2.55 3.96 18.45
CA PHE A 222 2.91 2.67 19.07
C PHE A 222 2.31 1.46 18.35
N ILE A 223 1.72 1.67 17.17
CA ILE A 223 1.16 0.61 16.33
C ILE A 223 1.93 0.49 15.02
N GLY A 224 1.74 -0.63 14.30
CA GLY A 224 2.45 -0.95 13.09
C GLY A 224 3.56 -1.98 13.32
N PHE A 225 4.47 -2.12 12.38
CA PHE A 225 5.59 -3.05 12.46
C PHE A 225 6.87 -2.48 11.86
N SER A 226 7.98 -3.04 12.28
CA SER A 226 9.28 -2.88 11.61
C SER A 226 9.65 -4.20 10.94
N MET A 227 10.39 -4.13 9.85
CA MET A 227 10.83 -5.29 9.09
C MET A 227 12.36 -5.35 9.02
N LEU A 228 12.90 -6.49 9.36
CA LEU A 228 14.33 -6.79 9.22
C LEU A 228 14.53 -7.93 8.22
N ASN A 229 15.24 -7.66 7.14
CA ASN A 229 15.68 -8.67 6.19
C ASN A 229 17.07 -9.17 6.62
N ALA A 230 17.12 -10.41 7.08
CA ALA A 230 18.35 -11.08 7.55
C ALA A 230 18.71 -12.25 6.61
N GLY A 231 19.13 -11.90 5.39
CA GLY A 231 19.57 -12.87 4.39
C GLY A 231 18.43 -13.62 3.73
N ASP A 232 18.07 -14.76 4.26
CA ASP A 232 17.00 -15.64 3.75
C ASP A 232 15.70 -15.56 4.57
N GLN A 233 15.69 -14.72 5.61
CA GLN A 233 14.55 -14.58 6.52
C GLN A 233 14.05 -13.13 6.56
N LEU A 234 12.73 -12.99 6.54
CA LEU A 234 12.03 -11.75 6.85
C LEU A 234 11.52 -11.83 8.29
N ASN A 235 12.01 -10.94 9.13
CA ASN A 235 11.58 -10.83 10.51
C ASN A 235 10.67 -9.61 10.63
N PHE A 236 9.50 -9.81 11.23
CA PHE A 236 8.53 -8.75 11.51
C PHE A 236 8.54 -8.50 13.01
N ILE A 237 8.79 -7.26 13.41
CA ILE A 237 8.89 -6.86 14.81
C ILE A 237 7.77 -5.88 15.09
N PHE A 238 6.92 -6.19 16.06
CA PHE A 238 5.80 -5.35 16.44
C PHE A 238 5.43 -5.50 17.90
N ASN A 239 4.75 -4.53 18.47
CA ASN A 239 4.25 -4.58 19.82
C ASN A 239 2.98 -5.41 19.89
N MET A 240 2.87 -6.30 20.86
CA MET A 240 1.61 -6.97 21.21
C MET A 240 1.12 -6.48 22.58
N GLN A 241 -0.18 -6.33 22.70
CA GLN A 241 -0.78 -6.03 24.00
C GLN A 241 -1.03 -7.34 24.76
N GLU A 242 -0.31 -7.54 25.83
CA GLU A 242 -0.48 -8.69 26.72
C GLU A 242 -0.80 -8.19 28.13
N LYS A 243 -1.97 -8.59 28.66
CA LYS A 243 -2.41 -8.26 30.04
C LYS A 243 -2.26 -6.77 30.40
N ASN A 244 -2.66 -5.86 29.51
CA ASN A 244 -2.50 -4.41 29.64
C ASN A 244 -1.06 -3.88 29.60
N GLN A 245 -0.13 -4.64 29.09
CA GLN A 245 1.24 -4.20 28.81
C GLN A 245 1.57 -4.39 27.35
N ASN A 246 2.32 -3.44 26.77
CA ASN A 246 2.85 -3.60 25.43
C ASN A 246 4.13 -4.45 25.48
N VAL A 247 4.12 -5.58 24.81
CA VAL A 247 5.25 -6.48 24.68
C VAL A 247 5.76 -6.44 23.26
N LEU A 248 7.07 -6.31 23.08
CA LEU A 248 7.70 -6.39 21.77
C LEU A 248 7.80 -7.87 21.36
N THR A 249 7.29 -8.19 20.18
CA THR A 249 7.31 -9.54 19.60
C THR A 249 8.02 -9.54 18.25
#